data_3914ee084d103f951b248f066a5c599b
#
_entry.id   3914ee084d103f951b248f066a5c599b
#
_cell.length_a   1.000
_cell.length_b   1.000
_cell.length_c   1.000
_cell.angle_alpha   90.00
_cell.angle_beta   90.00
_cell.angle_gamma   90.00
#
_symmetry.space_group_name_H-M   'P 1'
#
loop_
_entity.id
_entity.type
_entity.pdbx_description
1 polymer ?
#
loop_
_entity_poly.entity_id
_entity_poly.type
_entity_poly.pdbx_seq_one_letter_code
_entity_poly.pdbx_strand_id
1 'polypeptide(L)'
;MEHGKHVAIEVPAATTTSECWQLVDTAEKTRRHCFMLENCCYDTFHQAMLTMEREGLFGTLTHLEGAYIHDLRDKYDDDALKGWMTRLCGQHRGNPYPTHGLGPVCQLLHIHRGDRLDYLVSLTPSTDAGQDVCVNNTLIRTVKGRSILLQYDVTTPRPYSRMQTICGTRGFAQKYPTRCIMFDGGDPLTDDATDALVTRYTQPEIAAIQQRGYALGVPNIMNYTMDYRLIHCLRHGLPLDMDVYDAAEWSCIAELSEQSAQGGGIPIKIPDFTRGRWKES
;
A
#
# COMPACT_ATOMS: atom_id res chain seq x y z
N MET A 1 -1.98 -21.50 9.15
CA MET A 1 -2.54 -22.22 7.99
C MET A 1 -2.40 -23.75 8.13
N GLU A 2 -1.31 -24.28 8.66
CA GLU A 2 -1.08 -25.73 8.82
C GLU A 2 -2.13 -26.46 9.67
N HIS A 3 -2.80 -25.76 10.58
CA HIS A 3 -3.95 -26.28 11.34
C HIS A 3 -5.31 -26.13 10.63
N GLY A 4 -5.31 -25.97 9.31
CA GLY A 4 -6.53 -25.89 8.48
C GLY A 4 -7.33 -24.59 8.60
N LYS A 5 -6.74 -23.52 9.15
CA LYS A 5 -7.41 -22.22 9.32
C LYS A 5 -6.95 -21.22 8.26
N HIS A 6 -7.84 -20.32 7.83
CA HIS A 6 -7.47 -19.10 7.14
C HIS A 6 -6.80 -18.14 8.14
N VAL A 7 -5.97 -17.23 7.65
CA VAL A 7 -5.23 -16.27 8.47
C VAL A 7 -5.51 -14.86 7.97
N ALA A 8 -5.80 -13.97 8.90
CA ALA A 8 -5.72 -12.53 8.71
C ALA A 8 -4.57 -12.01 9.58
N ILE A 9 -3.68 -11.22 8.98
CA ILE A 9 -2.45 -10.78 9.63
C ILE A 9 -2.28 -9.26 9.46
N GLU A 10 -1.83 -8.59 10.52
CA GLU A 10 -1.50 -7.16 10.49
C GLU A 10 -0.33 -6.84 9.56
N VAL A 11 -0.25 -5.59 9.19
CA VAL A 11 0.76 -5.02 8.29
C VAL A 11 2.05 -4.62 9.03
N PRO A 12 3.20 -4.90 8.46
CA PRO A 12 3.47 -5.81 7.33
C PRO A 12 3.29 -7.27 7.74
N ALA A 13 2.92 -8.13 6.79
CA ALA A 13 2.67 -9.55 7.07
C ALA A 13 3.93 -10.34 7.45
N ALA A 14 5.08 -9.84 7.05
CA ALA A 14 6.41 -10.40 7.32
C ALA A 14 7.45 -9.28 7.28
N THR A 15 8.63 -9.52 7.86
CA THR A 15 9.74 -8.56 7.92
C THR A 15 10.94 -8.96 7.07
N THR A 16 10.98 -10.21 6.63
CA THR A 16 12.05 -10.74 5.78
C THR A 16 11.49 -11.42 4.53
N THR A 17 12.26 -11.42 3.46
CA THR A 17 11.92 -12.14 2.21
C THR A 17 11.73 -13.62 2.44
N SER A 18 12.50 -14.21 3.34
CA SER A 18 12.36 -15.63 3.72
C SER A 18 11.01 -15.92 4.35
N GLU A 19 10.55 -15.08 5.27
CA GLU A 19 9.22 -15.19 5.88
C GLU A 19 8.11 -15.01 4.84
N CYS A 20 8.29 -14.07 3.89
CA CYS A 20 7.36 -13.87 2.78
C CYS A 20 7.18 -15.17 1.97
N TRP A 21 8.28 -15.85 1.63
CA TRP A 21 8.21 -17.15 0.96
C TRP A 21 7.53 -18.22 1.82
N GLN A 22 7.80 -18.25 3.13
CA GLN A 22 7.12 -19.20 4.04
C GLN A 22 5.60 -19.00 4.06
N LEU A 23 5.13 -17.74 4.01
CA LEU A 23 3.69 -17.44 3.91
C LEU A 23 3.11 -18.00 2.62
N VAL A 24 3.75 -17.73 1.48
CA VAL A 24 3.31 -18.18 0.16
C VAL A 24 3.29 -19.71 0.08
N ASP A 25 4.40 -20.36 0.43
CA ASP A 25 4.54 -21.82 0.37
C ASP A 25 3.51 -22.51 1.28
N THR A 26 3.27 -21.96 2.48
CA THR A 26 2.29 -22.49 3.41
C THR A 26 0.87 -22.31 2.90
N ALA A 27 0.55 -21.16 2.33
CA ALA A 27 -0.78 -20.90 1.76
C ALA A 27 -1.06 -21.84 0.58
N GLU A 28 -0.11 -22.02 -0.33
CA GLU A 28 -0.22 -22.93 -1.48
C GLU A 28 -0.34 -24.39 -1.03
N LYS A 29 0.52 -24.85 -0.12
CA LYS A 29 0.52 -26.21 0.41
C LYS A 29 -0.79 -26.56 1.13
N THR A 30 -1.28 -25.64 1.94
CA THR A 30 -2.47 -25.88 2.78
C THR A 30 -3.77 -25.53 2.08
N ARG A 31 -3.72 -24.79 0.97
CA ARG A 31 -4.89 -24.19 0.29
C ARG A 31 -5.74 -23.36 1.26
N ARG A 32 -5.07 -22.60 2.14
CA ARG A 32 -5.71 -21.66 3.05
C ARG A 32 -5.34 -20.24 2.69
N HIS A 33 -6.30 -19.35 2.83
CA HIS A 33 -6.07 -17.94 2.59
C HIS A 33 -5.17 -17.34 3.68
N CYS A 34 -4.25 -16.46 3.24
CA CYS A 34 -3.54 -15.54 4.09
C CYS A 34 -3.89 -14.13 3.58
N PHE A 35 -4.63 -13.38 4.38
CA PHE A 35 -5.09 -12.04 4.06
C PHE A 35 -4.32 -11.03 4.93
N MET A 36 -3.66 -10.07 4.31
CA MET A 36 -3.04 -8.98 5.04
C MET A 36 -4.05 -7.86 5.27
N LEU A 37 -4.13 -7.35 6.50
CA LEU A 37 -5.10 -6.32 6.90
C LEU A 37 -4.65 -4.91 6.46
N GLU A 38 -4.50 -4.72 5.15
CA GLU A 38 -4.13 -3.43 4.56
C GLU A 38 -5.38 -2.56 4.33
N ASN A 39 -5.76 -1.85 5.36
CA ASN A 39 -6.98 -1.03 5.39
C ASN A 39 -6.99 0.14 4.40
N CYS A 40 -5.80 0.65 4.02
CA CYS A 40 -5.70 1.78 3.10
C CYS A 40 -6.21 1.46 1.69
N CYS A 41 -6.27 0.16 1.34
CA CYS A 41 -6.91 -0.31 0.12
C CYS A 41 -8.44 -0.12 0.11
N TYR A 42 -9.06 0.17 1.27
CA TYR A 42 -10.50 0.42 1.41
C TYR A 42 -10.87 1.88 1.66
N ASP A 43 -9.91 2.77 1.46
CA ASP A 43 -10.12 4.20 1.46
C ASP A 43 -11.11 4.60 0.34
N THR A 44 -12.11 5.44 0.63
CA THR A 44 -13.17 5.81 -0.32
C THR A 44 -12.61 6.45 -1.59
N PHE A 45 -11.65 7.36 -1.45
CA PHE A 45 -10.99 7.97 -2.61
C PHE A 45 -10.28 6.90 -3.44
N HIS A 46 -9.55 6.00 -2.80
CA HIS A 46 -8.85 4.91 -3.48
C HIS A 46 -9.82 3.99 -4.23
N GLN A 47 -10.93 3.61 -3.62
CA GLN A 47 -11.94 2.75 -4.25
C GLN A 47 -12.57 3.39 -5.49
N ALA A 48 -12.79 4.70 -5.46
CA ALA A 48 -13.22 5.45 -6.65
C ALA A 48 -12.14 5.45 -7.73
N MET A 49 -10.87 5.68 -7.36
CA MET A 49 -9.74 5.67 -8.32
C MET A 49 -9.56 4.31 -9.00
N LEU A 50 -9.77 3.20 -8.29
CA LEU A 50 -9.76 1.85 -8.89
C LEU A 50 -10.83 1.69 -9.97
N THR A 51 -12.02 2.20 -9.74
CA THR A 51 -13.10 2.15 -10.75
C THR A 51 -12.78 3.04 -11.94
N MET A 52 -12.28 4.25 -11.69
CA MET A 52 -11.89 5.20 -12.74
C MET A 52 -10.72 4.67 -13.59
N GLU A 53 -9.77 3.98 -12.97
CA GLU A 53 -8.66 3.33 -13.69
C GLU A 53 -9.19 2.22 -14.60
N ARG A 54 -10.05 1.34 -14.10
CA ARG A 54 -10.66 0.26 -14.89
C ARG A 54 -11.48 0.77 -16.08
N GLU A 55 -12.10 1.93 -15.93
CA GLU A 55 -12.82 2.61 -17.03
C GLU A 55 -11.88 3.42 -17.94
N GLY A 56 -10.57 3.43 -17.67
CA GLY A 56 -9.57 4.05 -18.53
C GLY A 56 -9.49 5.57 -18.47
N LEU A 57 -10.05 6.20 -17.43
CA LEU A 57 -10.07 7.67 -17.30
C LEU A 57 -8.66 8.26 -17.21
N PHE A 58 -7.73 7.56 -16.62
CA PHE A 58 -6.33 7.99 -16.51
C PHE A 58 -5.49 7.69 -17.75
N GLY A 59 -6.01 6.89 -18.71
CA GLY A 59 -5.21 6.37 -19.81
C GLY A 59 -4.19 5.34 -19.32
N THR A 60 -3.00 5.32 -19.91
CA THR A 60 -1.92 4.44 -19.44
C THR A 60 -1.25 5.03 -18.21
N LEU A 61 -1.27 4.31 -17.10
CA LEU A 61 -0.56 4.71 -15.88
C LEU A 61 0.96 4.63 -16.11
N THR A 62 1.69 5.66 -15.67
CA THR A 62 3.13 5.81 -15.89
C THR A 62 3.91 5.88 -14.59
N HIS A 63 3.42 6.67 -13.63
CA HIS A 63 4.06 6.91 -12.35
C HIS A 63 3.02 7.02 -11.25
N LEU A 64 3.27 6.39 -10.11
CA LEU A 64 2.42 6.49 -8.92
C LEU A 64 3.27 6.76 -7.69
N GLU A 65 2.64 7.40 -6.70
CA GLU A 65 3.32 7.68 -5.44
C GLU A 65 2.48 7.21 -4.25
N GLY A 66 3.15 6.54 -3.33
CA GLY A 66 2.58 6.12 -2.06
C GLY A 66 3.49 6.49 -0.90
N ALA A 67 2.95 6.63 0.29
CA ALA A 67 3.75 6.96 1.46
C ALA A 67 3.09 6.51 2.77
N TYR A 68 3.90 6.44 3.80
CA TYR A 68 3.47 6.57 5.18
C TYR A 68 4.27 7.70 5.83
N ILE A 69 3.67 8.89 5.84
CA ILE A 69 4.22 10.10 6.43
C ILE A 69 3.32 10.45 7.61
N HIS A 70 3.87 10.35 8.81
CA HIS A 70 3.10 10.56 10.03
C HIS A 70 4.05 11.01 11.14
N ASP A 71 4.01 12.29 11.50
CA ASP A 71 4.80 12.77 12.64
C ASP A 71 4.37 12.03 13.91
N LEU A 72 5.21 11.11 14.35
CA LEU A 72 4.96 10.29 15.54
C LEU A 72 5.86 10.68 16.72
N ARG A 73 6.60 11.79 16.65
CA ARG A 73 7.53 12.20 17.68
C ARG A 73 6.86 12.38 19.04
N ASP A 74 5.66 12.95 19.09
CA ASP A 74 4.90 13.11 20.34
C ASP A 74 4.44 11.78 20.95
N LYS A 75 4.34 10.72 20.13
CA LYS A 75 3.98 9.38 20.59
C LYS A 75 5.16 8.59 21.13
N TYR A 76 6.37 9.10 20.97
CA TYR A 76 7.56 8.52 21.59
C TYR A 76 7.57 8.65 23.11
N ASP A 77 6.69 9.46 23.70
CA ASP A 77 6.50 9.58 25.15
C ASP A 77 5.56 8.53 25.74
N ASP A 78 4.79 7.81 24.91
CA ASP A 78 4.03 6.62 25.33
C ASP A 78 4.96 5.40 25.37
N ASP A 79 5.26 4.90 26.56
CA ASP A 79 6.25 3.83 26.79
C ASP A 79 6.00 2.56 25.98
N ALA A 80 4.76 2.24 25.67
CA ALA A 80 4.40 1.05 24.88
C ALA A 80 4.70 1.23 23.38
N LEU A 81 4.40 2.41 22.81
CA LEU A 81 4.68 2.74 21.41
C LEU A 81 6.13 3.15 21.18
N LYS A 82 6.72 3.91 22.12
CA LYS A 82 8.12 4.34 22.13
C LYS A 82 9.09 3.18 21.96
N GLY A 83 8.93 2.12 22.73
CA GLY A 83 9.82 0.96 22.67
C GLY A 83 9.79 0.24 21.32
N TRP A 84 8.64 0.19 20.65
CA TRP A 84 8.49 -0.45 19.34
C TRP A 84 8.99 0.46 18.21
N MET A 85 8.54 1.71 18.16
CA MET A 85 8.95 2.66 17.11
C MET A 85 10.43 3.02 17.18
N THR A 86 10.98 3.23 18.38
CA THR A 86 12.42 3.51 18.56
C THR A 86 13.28 2.34 18.11
N ARG A 87 12.87 1.11 18.43
CA ARG A 87 13.56 -0.08 17.89
C ARG A 87 13.47 -0.16 16.39
N LEU A 88 12.28 0.06 15.83
CA LEU A 88 12.07 0.02 14.39
C LEU A 88 12.96 1.05 13.67
N CYS A 89 12.97 2.29 14.14
CA CYS A 89 13.76 3.38 13.56
C CYS A 89 15.27 3.23 13.76
N GLY A 90 15.70 2.76 14.93
CA GLY A 90 17.13 2.58 15.23
C GLY A 90 17.75 1.34 14.58
N GLN A 91 16.95 0.34 14.22
CA GLN A 91 17.41 -0.94 13.69
C GLN A 91 17.29 -1.05 12.17
N HIS A 92 16.43 -0.27 11.51
CA HIS A 92 16.16 -0.38 10.09
C HIS A 92 16.56 0.88 9.32
N ARG A 93 17.35 0.69 8.27
CA ARG A 93 17.79 1.74 7.33
C ARG A 93 16.92 1.79 6.07
N GLY A 94 15.88 0.99 5.98
CA GLY A 94 14.94 0.92 4.87
C GLY A 94 13.60 1.57 5.19
N ASN A 95 12.57 1.12 4.48
CA ASN A 95 11.17 1.43 4.75
C ASN A 95 10.54 0.28 5.54
N PRO A 96 10.47 0.34 6.87
CA PRO A 96 9.96 -0.77 7.68
C PRO A 96 8.43 -0.92 7.62
N TYR A 97 7.72 0.04 7.04
CA TYR A 97 6.25 0.08 6.99
C TYR A 97 5.73 0.46 5.59
N PRO A 98 6.03 -0.36 4.56
CA PRO A 98 5.78 0.01 3.16
C PRO A 98 4.32 -0.10 2.73
N THR A 99 3.52 -0.95 3.39
CA THR A 99 2.26 -1.49 2.87
C THR A 99 1.16 -0.44 2.70
N HIS A 100 1.02 0.52 3.61
CA HIS A 100 -0.01 1.57 3.53
C HIS A 100 0.14 2.49 2.31
N GLY A 101 1.39 2.75 1.89
CA GLY A 101 1.65 3.48 0.66
C GLY A 101 1.59 2.59 -0.58
N LEU A 102 2.15 1.39 -0.48
CA LEU A 102 2.36 0.51 -1.63
C LEU A 102 1.10 -0.26 -2.03
N GLY A 103 0.30 -0.74 -1.08
CA GLY A 103 -0.88 -1.56 -1.37
C GLY A 103 -1.85 -0.91 -2.35
N PRO A 104 -2.35 0.32 -2.08
CA PRO A 104 -3.20 1.03 -3.02
C PRO A 104 -2.58 1.23 -4.39
N VAL A 105 -1.28 1.52 -4.46
CA VAL A 105 -0.54 1.69 -5.71
C VAL A 105 -0.47 0.39 -6.50
N CYS A 106 -0.17 -0.73 -5.83
CA CYS A 106 -0.11 -2.05 -6.46
C CYS A 106 -1.46 -2.49 -7.02
N GLN A 107 -2.56 -2.19 -6.34
CA GLN A 107 -3.91 -2.48 -6.85
C GLN A 107 -4.20 -1.73 -8.15
N LEU A 108 -3.85 -0.42 -8.22
CA LEU A 108 -4.02 0.40 -9.42
C LEU A 108 -3.15 -0.07 -10.59
N LEU A 109 -1.97 -0.60 -10.31
CA LEU A 109 -1.05 -1.12 -11.34
C LEU A 109 -1.32 -2.57 -11.72
N HIS A 110 -2.33 -3.20 -11.13
CA HIS A 110 -2.66 -4.62 -11.33
C HIS A 110 -1.46 -5.54 -11.06
N ILE A 111 -0.70 -5.25 -9.99
CA ILE A 111 0.42 -6.09 -9.58
C ILE A 111 -0.11 -7.50 -9.23
N HIS A 112 0.59 -8.52 -9.70
CA HIS A 112 0.19 -9.95 -9.75
C HIS A 112 -0.96 -10.28 -10.70
N ARG A 113 -1.55 -9.28 -11.36
CA ARG A 113 -2.71 -9.40 -12.26
C ARG A 113 -2.41 -8.73 -13.60
N GLY A 114 -1.27 -9.10 -14.19
CA GLY A 114 -0.78 -8.57 -15.48
C GLY A 114 0.50 -7.73 -15.40
N ASP A 115 0.95 -7.32 -14.21
CA ASP A 115 2.27 -6.69 -13.97
C ASP A 115 2.86 -7.23 -12.66
N ARG A 116 4.13 -6.93 -12.37
CA ARG A 116 4.78 -7.20 -11.10
C ARG A 116 5.87 -6.17 -10.81
N LEU A 117 6.26 -6.04 -9.56
CA LEU A 117 7.43 -5.26 -9.18
C LEU A 117 8.69 -5.96 -9.70
N ASP A 118 9.65 -5.21 -10.24
CA ASP A 118 10.87 -5.76 -10.84
C ASP A 118 12.09 -5.54 -9.96
N TYR A 119 12.40 -4.29 -9.65
CA TYR A 119 13.50 -3.93 -8.75
C TYR A 119 13.23 -2.60 -8.06
N LEU A 120 13.97 -2.33 -7.02
CA LEU A 120 13.95 -1.06 -6.29
C LEU A 120 15.35 -0.47 -6.09
N VAL A 121 15.37 0.84 -5.85
CA VAL A 121 16.50 1.61 -5.34
C VAL A 121 16.00 2.40 -4.14
N SER A 122 16.75 2.40 -3.04
CA SER A 122 16.32 3.03 -1.81
C SER A 122 17.43 3.85 -1.18
N LEU A 123 17.06 5.00 -0.60
CA LEU A 123 17.95 5.90 0.09
C LEU A 123 17.37 6.30 1.44
N THR A 124 18.20 6.27 2.46
CA THR A 124 17.90 6.76 3.80
C THR A 124 18.82 7.94 4.07
N PRO A 125 18.29 9.14 4.33
CA PRO A 125 19.11 10.30 4.68
C PRO A 125 19.83 10.08 6.02
N SER A 126 20.96 10.75 6.19
CA SER A 126 21.68 10.86 7.45
C SER A 126 21.70 12.34 7.88
N THR A 127 21.81 12.58 9.18
CA THR A 127 22.02 13.93 9.72
C THR A 127 23.39 14.04 10.35
N ASP A 128 24.02 15.20 10.24
CA ASP A 128 25.33 15.48 10.84
C ASP A 128 25.29 15.47 12.38
N ALA A 129 24.09 15.60 12.96
CA ALA A 129 23.87 15.67 14.39
C ALA A 129 23.75 14.30 15.10
N GLY A 130 23.91 13.19 14.38
CA GLY A 130 23.74 11.84 14.96
C GLY A 130 22.32 11.55 15.47
N GLN A 131 21.32 12.34 15.05
CA GLN A 131 19.92 12.08 15.36
C GLN A 131 19.40 10.94 14.52
N ASP A 132 18.70 10.01 15.15
CA ASP A 132 18.00 8.95 14.44
C ASP A 132 16.87 9.55 13.61
N VAL A 133 17.03 9.52 12.29
CA VAL A 133 16.04 9.98 11.33
C VAL A 133 15.36 8.75 10.70
N CYS A 134 14.07 8.61 10.95
CA CYS A 134 13.24 7.57 10.37
C CYS A 134 12.60 8.04 9.07
N VAL A 135 13.43 8.22 8.06
CA VAL A 135 13.02 8.65 6.70
C VAL A 135 13.63 7.70 5.69
N ASN A 136 12.82 7.26 4.74
CA ASN A 136 13.29 6.47 3.62
C ASN A 136 12.55 6.85 2.33
N ASN A 137 13.29 6.87 1.22
CA ASN A 137 12.76 7.11 -0.11
C ASN A 137 13.14 5.93 -1.00
N THR A 138 12.15 5.23 -1.50
CA THR A 138 12.32 4.06 -2.35
C THR A 138 11.68 4.32 -3.71
N LEU A 139 12.44 4.12 -4.78
CA LEU A 139 11.94 4.13 -6.15
C LEU A 139 11.86 2.70 -6.66
N ILE A 140 10.68 2.28 -7.10
CA ILE A 140 10.41 0.93 -7.59
C ILE A 140 10.06 0.99 -9.07
N ARG A 141 10.55 0.02 -9.84
CA ARG A 141 10.17 -0.18 -11.24
C ARG A 141 9.37 -1.47 -11.37
N THR A 142 8.30 -1.44 -12.21
CA THR A 142 7.57 -2.65 -12.60
C THR A 142 8.14 -3.24 -13.88
N VAL A 143 7.81 -4.51 -14.16
CA VAL A 143 8.23 -5.20 -15.39
C VAL A 143 7.69 -4.50 -16.65
N LYS A 144 6.49 -3.93 -16.57
CA LYS A 144 5.92 -3.13 -17.66
C LYS A 144 6.49 -1.70 -17.76
N GLY A 145 7.47 -1.35 -16.92
CA GLY A 145 8.22 -0.10 -17.01
C GLY A 145 7.60 1.08 -16.28
N ARG A 146 6.58 0.87 -15.46
CA ARG A 146 5.99 1.91 -14.61
C ARG A 146 6.90 2.17 -13.42
N SER A 147 6.84 3.36 -12.86
CA SER A 147 7.62 3.74 -11.67
C SER A 147 6.72 4.04 -10.49
N ILE A 148 7.20 3.71 -9.29
CA ILE A 148 6.54 4.00 -8.03
C ILE A 148 7.53 4.73 -7.14
N LEU A 149 7.15 5.90 -6.60
CA LEU A 149 7.84 6.52 -5.48
C LEU A 149 7.14 6.10 -4.19
N LEU A 150 7.89 5.49 -3.30
CA LEU A 150 7.40 5.10 -1.98
C LEU A 150 8.19 5.82 -0.90
N GLN A 151 7.51 6.60 -0.05
CA GLN A 151 8.14 7.33 1.05
C GLN A 151 7.71 6.80 2.42
N TYR A 152 8.65 6.81 3.35
CA TYR A 152 8.42 6.59 4.77
C TYR A 152 9.04 7.74 5.56
N ASP A 153 8.27 8.34 6.49
CA ASP A 153 8.77 9.44 7.33
C ASP A 153 7.91 9.54 8.59
N VAL A 154 8.49 9.25 9.74
CA VAL A 154 7.78 9.32 11.02
C VAL A 154 8.46 10.25 12.03
N THR A 155 9.51 10.95 11.64
CA THR A 155 10.30 11.83 12.52
C THR A 155 10.38 13.28 12.06
N THR A 156 9.83 13.60 10.88
CA THR A 156 9.80 14.98 10.37
C THR A 156 8.46 15.65 10.72
N PRO A 157 8.43 16.95 11.09
CA PRO A 157 7.19 17.70 11.34
C PRO A 157 6.44 17.99 10.04
N ARG A 158 5.91 16.93 9.43
CA ARG A 158 5.13 16.98 8.21
C ARG A 158 3.66 16.64 8.50
N PRO A 159 2.69 17.23 7.78
CA PRO A 159 1.32 16.79 7.86
C PRO A 159 1.19 15.33 7.43
N TYR A 160 0.23 14.62 8.03
CA TYR A 160 -0.07 13.24 7.64
C TYR A 160 -0.30 13.14 6.14
N SER A 161 0.37 12.17 5.50
CA SER A 161 0.20 11.93 4.07
C SER A 161 0.51 10.48 3.71
N ARG A 162 -0.33 9.91 2.85
CA ARG A 162 -0.03 8.68 2.12
C ARG A 162 0.32 8.96 0.67
N MET A 163 0.49 10.22 0.29
CA MET A 163 0.61 10.75 -1.07
C MET A 163 -0.58 10.33 -1.94
N GLN A 164 -0.64 9.08 -2.33
CA GLN A 164 -1.69 8.51 -3.15
C GLN A 164 -1.87 9.30 -4.44
N THR A 165 -0.74 9.43 -5.16
CA THR A 165 -0.63 10.14 -6.44
C THR A 165 -0.71 9.15 -7.59
N ILE A 166 -1.48 9.49 -8.60
CA ILE A 166 -1.73 8.68 -9.80
C ILE A 166 -1.42 9.55 -11.01
N CYS A 167 -0.44 9.17 -11.82
CA CYS A 167 -0.09 9.85 -13.07
C CYS A 167 -0.34 8.90 -14.24
N GLY A 168 -1.25 9.30 -15.10
CA GLY A 168 -1.56 8.61 -16.35
C GLY A 168 -1.42 9.53 -17.56
N THR A 169 -1.51 8.97 -18.75
CA THR A 169 -1.36 9.74 -19.99
C THR A 169 -2.54 10.67 -20.29
N ARG A 170 -3.68 10.51 -19.60
CA ARG A 170 -4.91 11.28 -19.78
C ARG A 170 -5.48 11.88 -18.51
N GLY A 171 -4.92 11.51 -17.35
CA GLY A 171 -5.43 12.00 -16.08
C GLY A 171 -4.39 11.93 -14.98
N PHE A 172 -4.61 12.76 -13.99
CA PHE A 172 -3.85 12.88 -12.75
C PHE A 172 -4.83 12.86 -11.58
N ALA A 173 -4.48 12.18 -10.52
CA ALA A 173 -5.18 12.27 -9.25
C ALA A 173 -4.20 12.23 -8.08
N GLN A 174 -4.50 12.98 -7.03
CA GLN A 174 -3.75 13.02 -5.77
C GLN A 174 -4.73 13.22 -4.62
N LYS A 175 -4.47 12.52 -3.50
CA LYS A 175 -5.28 12.70 -2.28
C LYS A 175 -4.63 13.65 -1.28
N TYR A 176 -3.32 13.53 -1.07
CA TYR A 176 -2.58 14.24 -0.03
C TYR A 176 -1.44 15.09 -0.61
N PRO A 177 -1.07 16.22 0.03
CA PRO A 177 -1.73 16.83 1.19
C PRO A 177 -3.07 17.49 0.85
N THR A 178 -3.30 17.82 -0.41
CA THR A 178 -4.54 18.42 -0.92
C THR A 178 -5.05 17.58 -2.08
N ARG A 179 -6.36 17.32 -2.08
CA ARG A 179 -7.00 16.59 -3.18
C ARG A 179 -6.89 17.38 -4.48
N CYS A 180 -6.53 16.67 -5.54
CA CYS A 180 -6.45 17.23 -6.89
C CYS A 180 -6.77 16.13 -7.90
N ILE A 181 -7.69 16.39 -8.80
CA ILE A 181 -7.99 15.53 -9.96
C ILE A 181 -8.01 16.41 -11.20
N MET A 182 -7.34 15.97 -12.27
CA MET A 182 -7.27 16.66 -13.56
C MET A 182 -7.36 15.65 -14.69
N PHE A 183 -7.94 16.04 -15.82
CA PHE A 183 -8.02 15.22 -17.03
C PHE A 183 -7.65 16.02 -18.26
N ASP A 184 -6.92 15.39 -19.20
CA ASP A 184 -6.59 15.87 -20.55
C ASP A 184 -6.06 17.32 -20.58
N GLY A 185 -5.22 17.69 -19.59
CA GLY A 185 -4.60 19.02 -19.52
C GLY A 185 -5.56 20.16 -19.12
N GLY A 186 -6.76 19.82 -18.63
CA GLY A 186 -7.68 20.80 -18.06
C GLY A 186 -7.24 21.31 -16.69
N ASP A 187 -8.01 22.24 -16.13
CA ASP A 187 -7.81 22.75 -14.78
C ASP A 187 -8.14 21.67 -13.73
N PRO A 188 -7.55 21.75 -12.52
CA PRO A 188 -7.95 20.94 -11.40
C PRO A 188 -9.45 21.05 -11.11
N LEU A 189 -10.10 19.93 -10.84
CA LEU A 189 -11.49 19.92 -10.42
C LEU A 189 -11.67 20.66 -9.10
N THR A 190 -12.80 21.35 -8.94
CA THR A 190 -13.20 21.91 -7.65
C THR A 190 -13.43 20.79 -6.61
N ASP A 191 -13.46 21.14 -5.33
CA ASP A 191 -13.76 20.16 -4.26
C ASP A 191 -15.11 19.49 -4.46
N ASP A 192 -16.16 20.26 -4.79
CA ASP A 192 -17.51 19.73 -5.04
C ASP A 192 -17.52 18.78 -6.25
N ALA A 193 -16.84 19.12 -7.32
CA ALA A 193 -16.71 18.24 -8.50
C ALA A 193 -15.92 16.97 -8.16
N THR A 194 -14.89 17.08 -7.35
CA THR A 194 -14.10 15.93 -6.85
C THR A 194 -14.98 15.02 -5.98
N ASP A 195 -15.76 15.56 -5.05
CA ASP A 195 -16.67 14.78 -4.19
C ASP A 195 -17.77 14.09 -5.00
N ALA A 196 -18.34 14.77 -5.97
CA ALA A 196 -19.32 14.19 -6.89
C ALA A 196 -18.70 13.04 -7.71
N LEU A 197 -17.47 13.21 -8.18
CA LEU A 197 -16.75 12.20 -8.93
C LEU A 197 -16.44 10.98 -8.06
N VAL A 198 -15.89 11.18 -6.85
CA VAL A 198 -15.61 10.10 -5.90
C VAL A 198 -16.88 9.33 -5.56
N THR A 199 -17.99 10.03 -5.32
CA THR A 199 -19.28 9.39 -5.05
C THR A 199 -19.76 8.56 -6.24
N ARG A 200 -19.66 9.09 -7.45
CA ARG A 200 -20.08 8.41 -8.68
C ARG A 200 -19.31 7.13 -8.96
N TYR A 201 -18.00 7.15 -8.69
CA TYR A 201 -17.10 6.02 -9.01
C TYR A 201 -16.84 5.08 -7.84
N THR A 202 -17.36 5.36 -6.65
CA THR A 202 -17.39 4.37 -5.56
C THR A 202 -18.42 3.30 -5.90
N GLN A 203 -17.98 2.03 -5.95
CA GLN A 203 -18.87 0.91 -6.27
C GLN A 203 -20.04 0.85 -5.27
N PRO A 204 -21.28 0.58 -5.75
CA PRO A 204 -22.48 0.58 -4.88
C PRO A 204 -22.37 -0.34 -3.66
N GLU A 205 -21.73 -1.49 -3.80
CA GLU A 205 -21.49 -2.43 -2.69
C GLU A 205 -20.61 -1.80 -1.62
N ILE A 206 -19.49 -1.17 -2.02
CA ILE A 206 -18.58 -0.50 -1.09
C ILE A 206 -19.27 0.67 -0.42
N ALA A 207 -20.02 1.49 -1.18
CA ALA A 207 -20.80 2.60 -0.64
C ALA A 207 -21.81 2.13 0.42
N ALA A 208 -22.53 1.03 0.16
CA ALA A 208 -23.51 0.47 1.10
C ALA A 208 -22.83 -0.03 2.39
N ILE A 209 -21.67 -0.69 2.28
CA ILE A 209 -20.88 -1.12 3.46
C ILE A 209 -20.45 0.09 4.28
N GLN A 210 -19.92 1.14 3.63
CA GLN A 210 -19.48 2.34 4.30
C GLN A 210 -20.62 3.08 4.97
N GLN A 211 -21.76 3.24 4.30
CA GLN A 211 -22.96 3.84 4.90
C GLN A 211 -23.43 3.11 6.15
N ARG A 212 -23.40 1.76 6.11
CA ARG A 212 -23.71 0.95 7.29
C ARG A 212 -22.70 1.19 8.42
N GLY A 213 -21.42 1.28 8.11
CA GLY A 213 -20.38 1.59 9.10
C GLY A 213 -20.59 2.95 9.75
N TYR A 214 -20.89 3.99 8.96
CA TYR A 214 -21.21 5.32 9.49
C TYR A 214 -22.45 5.30 10.38
N ALA A 215 -23.51 4.60 9.96
CA ALA A 215 -24.74 4.47 10.77
C ALA A 215 -24.50 3.75 12.11
N LEU A 216 -23.51 2.85 12.18
CA LEU A 216 -23.10 2.15 13.39
C LEU A 216 -22.10 2.95 14.24
N GLY A 217 -21.62 4.10 13.78
CA GLY A 217 -20.65 4.93 14.47
C GLY A 217 -19.27 4.28 14.61
N VAL A 218 -18.84 3.47 13.62
CA VAL A 218 -17.54 2.82 13.69
C VAL A 218 -16.39 3.85 13.66
N PRO A 219 -15.33 3.66 14.45
CA PRO A 219 -14.27 4.65 14.58
C PRO A 219 -13.38 4.78 13.33
N ASN A 220 -13.31 3.72 12.53
CA ASN A 220 -12.51 3.70 11.29
C ASN A 220 -13.26 2.96 10.18
N ILE A 221 -13.70 3.70 9.18
CA ILE A 221 -14.49 3.15 8.08
C ILE A 221 -13.68 2.23 7.17
N MET A 222 -12.38 2.47 7.01
CA MET A 222 -11.51 1.61 6.21
C MET A 222 -11.38 0.22 6.84
N ASN A 223 -11.15 0.16 8.16
CA ASN A 223 -11.09 -1.11 8.89
C ASN A 223 -12.42 -1.86 8.79
N TYR A 224 -13.53 -1.17 9.04
CA TYR A 224 -14.85 -1.79 8.94
C TYR A 224 -15.13 -2.36 7.55
N THR A 225 -14.80 -1.60 6.50
CA THR A 225 -15.00 -2.05 5.11
C THR A 225 -14.14 -3.25 4.79
N MET A 226 -12.87 -3.24 5.19
CA MET A 226 -11.92 -4.32 5.03
C MET A 226 -12.41 -5.61 5.71
N ASP A 227 -12.74 -5.53 6.99
CA ASP A 227 -13.21 -6.68 7.77
C ASP A 227 -14.51 -7.25 7.20
N TYR A 228 -15.44 -6.37 6.82
CA TYR A 228 -16.68 -6.78 6.18
C TYR A 228 -16.41 -7.53 4.88
N ARG A 229 -15.55 -7.00 4.00
CA ARG A 229 -15.17 -7.62 2.74
C ARG A 229 -14.51 -8.98 2.95
N LEU A 230 -13.55 -9.07 3.87
CA LEU A 230 -12.90 -10.33 4.22
C LEU A 230 -13.92 -11.39 4.63
N ILE A 231 -14.79 -11.08 5.58
CA ILE A 231 -15.82 -12.02 6.07
C ILE A 231 -16.80 -12.37 4.95
N HIS A 232 -17.22 -11.39 4.14
CA HIS A 232 -18.10 -11.61 3.01
C HIS A 232 -17.49 -12.59 1.99
N CYS A 233 -16.25 -12.36 1.56
CA CYS A 233 -15.57 -13.25 0.62
C CYS A 233 -15.42 -14.68 1.16
N LEU A 234 -15.00 -14.84 2.42
CA LEU A 234 -14.85 -16.15 3.04
C LEU A 234 -16.19 -16.90 3.16
N ARG A 235 -17.28 -16.19 3.51
CA ARG A 235 -18.62 -16.81 3.66
C ARG A 235 -19.23 -17.25 2.33
N HIS A 236 -18.90 -16.55 1.26
CA HIS A 236 -19.49 -16.80 -0.07
C HIS A 236 -18.53 -17.54 -1.01
N GLY A 237 -17.34 -17.92 -0.56
CA GLY A 237 -16.33 -18.62 -1.38
C GLY A 237 -15.82 -17.75 -2.54
N LEU A 238 -15.82 -16.43 -2.37
CA LEU A 238 -15.32 -15.47 -3.35
C LEU A 238 -13.80 -15.30 -3.22
N PRO A 239 -13.11 -14.93 -4.29
CA PRO A 239 -11.71 -14.50 -4.20
C PRO A 239 -11.57 -13.36 -3.17
N LEU A 240 -10.48 -13.36 -2.42
CA LEU A 240 -10.16 -12.26 -1.53
C LEU A 240 -9.70 -11.03 -2.35
N ASP A 241 -9.99 -9.84 -1.82
CA ASP A 241 -9.57 -8.57 -2.47
C ASP A 241 -8.04 -8.40 -2.46
N MET A 242 -7.36 -9.05 -1.52
CA MET A 242 -5.91 -9.17 -1.40
C MET A 242 -5.58 -10.62 -1.04
N ASP A 243 -4.51 -11.13 -1.58
CA ASP A 243 -4.08 -12.52 -1.36
C ASP A 243 -2.68 -12.62 -0.73
N VAL A 244 -2.17 -13.84 -0.60
CA VAL A 244 -0.86 -14.07 -0.01
C VAL A 244 0.28 -13.50 -0.83
N TYR A 245 0.12 -13.36 -2.14
CA TYR A 245 1.16 -12.79 -3.02
C TYR A 245 1.24 -11.28 -2.81
N ASP A 246 0.10 -10.60 -2.67
CA ASP A 246 0.03 -9.19 -2.28
C ASP A 246 0.71 -8.99 -0.91
N ALA A 247 0.36 -9.81 0.08
CA ALA A 247 0.95 -9.76 1.41
C ALA A 247 2.47 -9.93 1.39
N ALA A 248 2.98 -10.90 0.63
CA ALA A 248 4.41 -11.18 0.53
C ALA A 248 5.17 -10.06 -0.20
N GLU A 249 4.70 -9.64 -1.38
CA GLU A 249 5.43 -8.66 -2.20
C GLU A 249 5.43 -7.27 -1.56
N TRP A 250 4.31 -6.83 -0.95
CA TRP A 250 4.31 -5.53 -0.29
C TRP A 250 5.15 -5.52 0.98
N SER A 251 5.21 -6.64 1.70
CA SER A 251 5.99 -6.75 2.94
C SER A 251 7.49 -6.89 2.70
N CYS A 252 7.93 -7.59 1.64
CA CYS A 252 9.35 -7.81 1.37
C CYS A 252 10.12 -6.51 1.10
N ILE A 253 9.42 -5.44 0.73
CA ILE A 253 10.02 -4.12 0.50
C ILE A 253 10.74 -3.61 1.75
N ALA A 254 10.32 -4.00 2.94
CA ALA A 254 11.00 -3.61 4.18
C ALA A 254 12.48 -4.03 4.15
N GLU A 255 12.76 -5.31 3.97
CA GLU A 255 14.13 -5.84 3.91
C GLU A 255 14.88 -5.37 2.65
N LEU A 256 14.24 -5.40 1.48
CA LEU A 256 14.90 -5.07 0.22
C LEU A 256 15.27 -3.58 0.13
N SER A 257 14.46 -2.69 0.67
CA SER A 257 14.79 -1.26 0.75
C SER A 257 15.96 -1.00 1.70
N GLU A 258 16.05 -1.75 2.80
CA GLU A 258 17.18 -1.70 3.70
C GLU A 258 18.48 -2.16 3.03
N GLN A 259 18.44 -3.30 2.33
CA GLN A 259 19.59 -3.81 1.58
C GLN A 259 20.09 -2.79 0.54
N SER A 260 19.18 -2.15 -0.19
CA SER A 260 19.52 -1.11 -1.14
C SER A 260 20.16 0.10 -0.46
N ALA A 261 19.57 0.61 0.62
CA ALA A 261 20.07 1.79 1.34
C ALA A 261 21.42 1.54 1.99
N GLN A 262 21.66 0.36 2.57
CA GLN A 262 22.94 -0.04 3.14
C GLN A 262 24.02 -0.19 2.06
N GLY A 263 23.64 -0.59 0.85
CA GLY A 263 24.52 -0.67 -0.32
C GLY A 263 24.75 0.67 -1.02
N GLY A 264 24.30 1.80 -0.45
CA GLY A 264 24.45 3.13 -1.06
C GLY A 264 23.50 3.40 -2.21
N GLY A 265 22.33 2.76 -2.23
CA GLY A 265 21.31 2.94 -3.27
C GLY A 265 21.49 2.00 -4.46
N ILE A 266 22.04 0.82 -4.23
CA ILE A 266 22.17 -0.20 -5.30
C ILE A 266 20.79 -0.76 -5.68
N PRO A 267 20.58 -1.11 -6.98
CA PRO A 267 19.35 -1.79 -7.39
C PRO A 267 19.24 -3.18 -6.78
N ILE A 268 18.11 -3.46 -6.15
CA ILE A 268 17.78 -4.77 -5.57
C ILE A 268 16.59 -5.36 -6.33
N LYS A 269 16.72 -6.59 -6.82
CA LYS A 269 15.63 -7.32 -7.48
C LYS A 269 14.55 -7.73 -6.47
N ILE A 270 13.30 -7.55 -6.87
CA ILE A 270 12.14 -7.99 -6.09
C ILE A 270 11.77 -9.41 -6.56
N PRO A 271 11.62 -10.39 -5.64
CA PRO A 271 11.25 -11.75 -5.98
C PRO A 271 9.89 -11.84 -6.66
N ASP A 272 9.72 -12.79 -7.56
CA ASP A 272 8.42 -13.14 -8.13
C ASP A 272 7.74 -14.21 -7.27
N PHE A 273 6.96 -13.79 -6.29
CA PHE A 273 6.23 -14.69 -5.40
C PHE A 273 5.17 -15.52 -6.10
N THR A 274 4.71 -15.10 -7.29
CA THR A 274 3.73 -15.84 -8.11
C THR A 274 4.35 -16.94 -8.96
N ARG A 275 5.68 -16.99 -9.06
CA ARG A 275 6.43 -17.94 -9.91
C ARG A 275 5.97 -17.87 -11.37
N GLY A 276 5.72 -16.66 -11.88
CA GLY A 276 5.32 -16.38 -13.26
C GLY A 276 3.82 -16.34 -13.51
N ARG A 277 2.97 -16.70 -12.53
CA ARG A 277 1.50 -16.72 -12.71
C ARG A 277 0.87 -15.33 -12.87
N TRP A 278 1.58 -14.27 -12.50
CA TRP A 278 1.12 -12.88 -12.74
C TRP A 278 0.80 -12.57 -14.20
N LYS A 279 1.24 -13.41 -15.14
CA LYS A 279 0.97 -13.29 -16.59
C LYS A 279 -0.38 -13.86 -17.00
N GLU A 280 -0.98 -14.71 -16.16
CA GLU A 280 -2.14 -15.53 -16.50
C GLU A 280 -3.48 -14.87 -16.15
N SER A 281 -3.48 -13.66 -15.62
CA SER A 281 -4.65 -12.91 -15.13
C SER A 281 -5.15 -11.85 -16.14
#